data_0d331c1b78d35e66f440dff583147566
#
_entry.id   0d331c1b78d35e66f440dff583147566
#
_cell.length_a   1.000
_cell.length_b   1.000
_cell.length_c   1.000
_cell.angle_alpha   90.00
_cell.angle_beta   90.00
_cell.angle_gamma   90.00
#
_symmetry.space_group_name_H-M   'P 1'
#
loop_
_entity.id
_entity.type
_entity.pdbx_description
1 polymer ?
#
loop_
_entity_poly.entity_id
_entity_poly.type
_entity_poly.pdbx_seq_one_letter_code
_entity_poly.pdbx_strand_id
1 'polypeptide(L)'
;MRIETSVTKLLGIHLPIVQAGMSWASSNSTLPLAVSNAGGLGVLAAGPMFPHHLEEAIDEIKAGTDKPFAVNLPLYREGAEAIMDMLLEKRIPVLIASQGGPKKYIDRFKAAGTICLHVVSGEIHALKAADAGVDGLIAVGGEAGGHPPPELVSTLVLGRAIAKAVPDMPLILSGGFADGHGLAAALSLGAGAAQFGSRFMMSREARLHPAYQDLLVKAGVADTMVVGRGFGVIRVIRNQFAEGMAKAEAEGLPDEQRKALFTASSLKTAAFDGNVDAGKVEAGQSAGLVKEVLPAAEIVARIADEYAQVASSLPKPEFDRNFKEISHAR
;
A
#
# COMPACT_ATOMS: atom_id res chain seq x y z
N MET A 1 -15.30 -6.53 -15.86
CA MET A 1 -14.27 -5.73 -16.57
C MET A 1 -12.91 -6.40 -16.43
N ARG A 2 -12.01 -6.27 -17.41
CA ARG A 2 -10.61 -6.68 -17.31
C ARG A 2 -9.73 -5.56 -17.88
N ILE A 3 -8.66 -5.22 -17.18
CA ILE A 3 -7.68 -4.22 -17.60
C ILE A 3 -6.32 -4.90 -17.64
N GLU A 4 -5.73 -5.03 -18.83
CA GLU A 4 -4.48 -5.75 -19.01
C GLU A 4 -3.27 -4.81 -18.86
N THR A 5 -2.37 -5.15 -17.95
CA THR A 5 -1.11 -4.44 -17.67
C THR A 5 0.00 -5.44 -17.37
N SER A 6 1.25 -4.97 -17.20
CA SER A 6 2.35 -5.83 -16.74
C SER A 6 2.05 -6.47 -15.38
N VAL A 7 1.45 -5.73 -14.46
CA VAL A 7 1.12 -6.22 -13.09
C VAL A 7 -0.06 -7.19 -13.11
N THR A 8 -1.14 -6.92 -13.88
CA THR A 8 -2.28 -7.84 -13.92
C THR A 8 -1.91 -9.17 -14.59
N LYS A 9 -1.01 -9.15 -15.58
CA LYS A 9 -0.46 -10.37 -16.20
C LYS A 9 0.40 -11.15 -15.21
N LEU A 10 1.32 -10.47 -14.52
CA LEU A 10 2.19 -11.09 -13.52
C LEU A 10 1.37 -11.76 -12.40
N LEU A 11 0.40 -11.06 -11.85
CA LEU A 11 -0.34 -11.50 -10.66
C LEU A 11 -1.56 -12.39 -10.98
N GLY A 12 -1.96 -12.50 -12.24
CA GLY A 12 -3.18 -13.23 -12.63
C GLY A 12 -4.48 -12.57 -12.15
N ILE A 13 -4.49 -11.28 -11.90
CA ILE A 13 -5.66 -10.51 -11.47
C ILE A 13 -6.37 -9.84 -12.66
N HIS A 14 -7.64 -9.47 -12.50
CA HIS A 14 -8.42 -8.85 -13.56
C HIS A 14 -8.26 -7.33 -13.63
N LEU A 15 -8.10 -6.70 -12.48
CA LEU A 15 -8.06 -5.25 -12.34
C LEU A 15 -6.73 -4.80 -11.72
N PRO A 16 -6.11 -3.72 -12.19
CA PRO A 16 -4.84 -3.22 -11.66
C PRO A 16 -5.03 -2.45 -10.34
N ILE A 17 -5.77 -3.08 -9.42
CA ILE A 17 -6.16 -2.54 -8.12
C ILE A 17 -5.58 -3.44 -7.04
N VAL A 18 -4.73 -2.89 -6.18
CA VAL A 18 -4.12 -3.60 -5.06
C VAL A 18 -4.59 -2.97 -3.75
N GLN A 19 -5.17 -3.76 -2.86
CA GLN A 19 -5.42 -3.31 -1.49
C GLN A 19 -4.12 -3.41 -0.71
N ALA A 20 -3.69 -2.33 -0.05
CA ALA A 20 -2.46 -2.31 0.71
C ALA A 20 -2.52 -3.25 1.93
N GLY A 21 -1.39 -3.88 2.27
CA GLY A 21 -1.24 -4.57 3.55
C GLY A 21 -1.20 -3.54 4.69
N MET A 22 -2.25 -3.48 5.49
CA MET A 22 -2.43 -2.49 6.55
C MET A 22 -2.60 -3.20 7.89
N SER A 23 -1.66 -2.97 8.81
CA SER A 23 -1.71 -3.55 10.16
C SER A 23 -3.08 -3.30 10.80
N TRP A 24 -3.65 -4.32 11.41
CA TRP A 24 -5.00 -4.39 11.99
C TRP A 24 -6.12 -4.34 10.94
N ALA A 25 -6.17 -3.35 10.05
CA ALA A 25 -7.24 -3.19 9.06
C ALA A 25 -7.38 -4.41 8.12
N SER A 26 -6.26 -4.94 7.62
CA SER A 26 -6.22 -6.14 6.78
C SER A 26 -5.48 -7.33 7.43
N SER A 27 -5.35 -7.33 8.77
CA SER A 27 -4.85 -8.48 9.54
C SER A 27 -6.01 -9.43 9.87
N ASN A 28 -6.75 -9.82 8.84
CA ASN A 28 -7.91 -10.72 8.85
C ASN A 28 -8.10 -11.28 7.44
N SER A 29 -8.89 -12.34 7.31
CA SER A 29 -9.20 -12.98 6.02
C SER A 29 -10.22 -12.21 5.19
N THR A 30 -11.16 -11.48 5.82
CA THR A 30 -12.36 -10.95 5.18
C THR A 30 -12.06 -9.87 4.13
N LEU A 31 -11.19 -8.90 4.45
CA LEU A 31 -10.85 -7.84 3.52
C LEU A 31 -10.05 -8.35 2.31
N PRO A 32 -8.93 -9.10 2.48
CA PRO A 32 -8.22 -9.66 1.33
C PRO A 32 -9.08 -10.55 0.45
N LEU A 33 -9.91 -11.40 1.06
CA LEU A 33 -10.83 -12.29 0.35
C LEU A 33 -11.83 -11.52 -0.51
N ALA A 34 -12.46 -10.48 0.05
CA ALA A 34 -13.44 -9.67 -0.67
C ALA A 34 -12.81 -8.94 -1.88
N VAL A 35 -11.59 -8.39 -1.72
CA VAL A 35 -10.88 -7.71 -2.80
C VAL A 35 -10.44 -8.68 -3.90
N SER A 36 -9.90 -9.85 -3.53
CA SER A 36 -9.50 -10.89 -4.50
C SER A 36 -10.70 -11.40 -5.30
N ASN A 37 -11.81 -11.66 -4.64
CA ASN A 37 -13.06 -12.08 -5.31
C ASN A 37 -13.63 -11.00 -6.24
N ALA A 38 -13.39 -9.72 -5.93
CA ALA A 38 -13.77 -8.59 -6.79
C ALA A 38 -12.83 -8.37 -7.99
N GLY A 39 -11.74 -9.14 -8.11
CA GLY A 39 -10.82 -9.11 -9.25
C GLY A 39 -9.58 -8.23 -9.08
N GLY A 40 -9.37 -7.62 -7.92
CA GLY A 40 -8.12 -6.97 -7.51
C GLY A 40 -7.16 -7.94 -6.81
N LEU A 41 -6.11 -7.42 -6.17
CA LEU A 41 -5.23 -8.16 -5.28
C LEU A 41 -5.55 -7.80 -3.83
N GLY A 42 -6.13 -8.73 -3.09
CA GLY A 42 -6.28 -8.63 -1.64
C GLY A 42 -4.98 -8.94 -0.93
N VAL A 43 -4.64 -8.20 0.12
CA VAL A 43 -3.37 -8.34 0.83
C VAL A 43 -3.58 -8.51 2.33
N LEU A 44 -3.21 -9.68 2.84
CA LEU A 44 -3.20 -10.00 4.27
C LEU A 44 -1.96 -9.38 4.93
N ALA A 45 -2.15 -8.53 5.95
CA ALA A 45 -1.06 -7.90 6.68
C ALA A 45 -0.59 -8.76 7.85
N ALA A 46 0.54 -9.42 7.70
CA ALA A 46 1.10 -10.32 8.73
C ALA A 46 1.70 -9.57 9.94
N GLY A 47 1.99 -8.26 9.80
CA GLY A 47 2.72 -7.49 10.81
C GLY A 47 2.31 -7.70 12.27
N PRO A 48 1.06 -7.47 12.69
CA PRO A 48 0.62 -7.60 14.09
C PRO A 48 0.09 -9.00 14.45
N MET A 49 0.03 -9.94 13.49
CA MET A 49 -0.63 -11.24 13.71
C MET A 49 0.27 -12.22 14.42
N PHE A 50 -0.27 -13.00 15.38
CA PHE A 50 0.38 -14.19 15.87
C PHE A 50 0.44 -15.27 14.79
N PRO A 51 1.47 -16.14 14.77
CA PRO A 51 1.64 -17.15 13.70
C PRO A 51 0.39 -18.00 13.44
N HIS A 52 -0.26 -18.51 14.48
CA HIS A 52 -1.47 -19.34 14.35
C HIS A 52 -2.65 -18.58 13.73
N HIS A 53 -2.88 -17.31 14.12
CA HIS A 53 -3.94 -16.50 13.52
C HIS A 53 -3.63 -16.16 12.06
N LEU A 54 -2.35 -15.97 11.71
CA LEU A 54 -1.93 -15.75 10.33
C LEU A 54 -2.19 -17.00 9.49
N GLU A 55 -1.86 -18.18 10.04
CA GLU A 55 -2.10 -19.45 9.39
C GLU A 55 -3.59 -19.69 9.15
N GLU A 56 -4.43 -19.51 10.18
CA GLU A 56 -5.89 -19.60 10.07
C GLU A 56 -6.45 -18.67 8.99
N ALA A 57 -6.02 -17.39 8.98
CA ALA A 57 -6.48 -16.42 7.98
C ALA A 57 -6.08 -16.81 6.55
N ILE A 58 -4.89 -17.38 6.34
CA ILE A 58 -4.45 -17.89 5.03
C ILE A 58 -5.36 -19.05 4.59
N ASP A 59 -5.66 -20.00 5.49
CA ASP A 59 -6.51 -21.15 5.20
C ASP A 59 -7.95 -20.70 4.88
N GLU A 60 -8.50 -19.74 5.62
CA GLU A 60 -9.80 -19.13 5.34
C GLU A 60 -9.85 -18.44 3.97
N ILE A 61 -8.81 -17.69 3.59
CA ILE A 61 -8.75 -17.06 2.26
C ILE A 61 -8.72 -18.14 1.18
N LYS A 62 -7.88 -19.17 1.33
CA LYS A 62 -7.79 -20.27 0.36
C LYS A 62 -9.08 -21.07 0.22
N ALA A 63 -9.83 -21.23 1.31
CA ALA A 63 -11.13 -21.88 1.29
C ALA A 63 -12.21 -21.02 0.60
N GLY A 64 -12.08 -19.69 0.66
CA GLY A 64 -13.08 -18.74 0.16
C GLY A 64 -12.84 -18.24 -1.27
N THR A 65 -11.69 -18.52 -1.87
CA THR A 65 -11.38 -18.08 -3.25
C THR A 65 -10.35 -18.94 -3.94
N ASP A 66 -10.48 -19.05 -5.28
CA ASP A 66 -9.47 -19.56 -6.20
C ASP A 66 -8.59 -18.44 -6.81
N LYS A 67 -8.86 -17.18 -6.44
CA LYS A 67 -8.15 -16.00 -6.95
C LYS A 67 -6.85 -15.76 -6.18
N PRO A 68 -5.85 -15.12 -6.82
CA PRO A 68 -4.61 -14.76 -6.15
C PRO A 68 -4.87 -13.75 -5.02
N PHE A 69 -4.10 -13.93 -3.94
CA PHE A 69 -3.99 -12.99 -2.82
C PHE A 69 -2.52 -12.85 -2.43
N ALA A 70 -2.19 -11.83 -1.67
CA ALA A 70 -0.84 -11.61 -1.18
C ALA A 70 -0.77 -11.63 0.35
N VAL A 71 0.41 -11.97 0.87
CA VAL A 71 0.75 -11.75 2.28
C VAL A 71 1.84 -10.68 2.35
N ASN A 72 1.60 -9.59 3.08
CA ASN A 72 2.59 -8.55 3.36
C ASN A 72 3.33 -8.89 4.66
N LEU A 73 4.65 -9.05 4.55
CA LEU A 73 5.54 -9.34 5.67
C LEU A 73 6.61 -8.25 5.81
N PRO A 74 6.58 -7.46 6.90
CA PRO A 74 7.71 -6.59 7.28
C PRO A 74 8.89 -7.44 7.75
N LEU A 75 10.05 -7.33 7.08
CA LEU A 75 11.20 -8.21 7.31
C LEU A 75 11.96 -7.91 8.63
N TYR A 76 11.72 -6.74 9.25
CA TYR A 76 12.30 -6.40 10.55
C TYR A 76 11.55 -7.02 11.74
N ARG A 77 10.36 -7.59 11.47
CA ARG A 77 9.54 -8.21 12.50
C ARG A 77 10.30 -9.32 13.23
N GLU A 78 10.19 -9.35 14.56
CA GLU A 78 10.67 -10.48 15.36
C GLU A 78 9.98 -11.78 14.92
N GLY A 79 10.76 -12.85 14.72
CA GLY A 79 10.24 -14.12 14.23
C GLY A 79 9.90 -14.14 12.73
N ALA A 80 10.34 -13.17 11.94
CA ALA A 80 10.05 -13.11 10.49
C ALA A 80 10.51 -14.39 9.76
N GLU A 81 11.62 -15.00 10.18
CA GLU A 81 12.13 -16.24 9.56
C GLU A 81 11.15 -17.41 9.72
N ALA A 82 10.66 -17.64 10.94
CA ALA A 82 9.67 -18.68 11.20
C ALA A 82 8.35 -18.45 10.45
N ILE A 83 7.98 -17.16 10.26
CA ILE A 83 6.82 -16.82 9.43
C ILE A 83 7.10 -17.13 7.98
N MET A 84 8.27 -16.81 7.45
CA MET A 84 8.65 -17.16 6.08
C MET A 84 8.58 -18.67 5.84
N ASP A 85 9.05 -19.48 6.77
CA ASP A 85 8.94 -20.95 6.71
C ASP A 85 7.47 -21.39 6.61
N MET A 86 6.61 -20.88 7.47
CA MET A 86 5.16 -21.17 7.43
C MET A 86 4.51 -20.71 6.13
N LEU A 87 4.86 -19.52 5.61
CA LEU A 87 4.33 -19.03 4.34
C LEU A 87 4.74 -19.91 3.15
N LEU A 88 5.96 -20.45 3.16
CA LEU A 88 6.43 -21.44 2.17
C LEU A 88 5.66 -22.75 2.28
N GLU A 89 5.45 -23.29 3.47
CA GLU A 89 4.64 -24.48 3.72
C GLU A 89 3.20 -24.29 3.22
N LYS A 90 2.63 -23.11 3.49
CA LYS A 90 1.29 -22.73 3.00
C LYS A 90 1.26 -22.41 1.50
N ARG A 91 2.39 -22.36 0.80
CA ARG A 91 2.45 -22.04 -0.64
C ARG A 91 1.58 -20.85 -1.00
N ILE A 92 1.85 -19.70 -0.38
CA ILE A 92 1.14 -18.46 -0.71
C ILE A 92 1.44 -18.04 -2.15
N PRO A 93 0.45 -17.53 -2.91
CA PRO A 93 0.68 -17.17 -4.31
C PRO A 93 1.57 -15.94 -4.48
N VAL A 94 1.47 -14.94 -3.60
CA VAL A 94 2.22 -13.68 -3.69
C VAL A 94 2.75 -13.27 -2.31
N LEU A 95 4.05 -13.01 -2.23
CA LEU A 95 4.70 -12.38 -1.08
C LEU A 95 4.94 -10.89 -1.38
N ILE A 96 4.54 -10.00 -0.50
CA ILE A 96 4.94 -8.59 -0.48
C ILE A 96 5.87 -8.39 0.71
N ALA A 97 7.17 -8.24 0.45
CA ALA A 97 8.15 -7.99 1.51
C ALA A 97 8.45 -6.50 1.63
N SER A 98 8.53 -6.01 2.86
CA SER A 98 8.83 -4.62 3.17
C SER A 98 9.88 -4.49 4.28
N GLN A 99 10.58 -3.35 4.30
CA GLN A 99 11.53 -2.99 5.37
C GLN A 99 12.64 -4.04 5.58
N GLY A 100 13.49 -4.19 4.60
CA GLY A 100 14.63 -5.12 4.58
C GLY A 100 15.05 -5.43 3.15
N GLY A 101 16.14 -6.18 2.97
CA GLY A 101 16.65 -6.56 1.64
C GLY A 101 16.09 -7.89 1.13
N PRO A 102 15.85 -8.05 -0.18
CA PRO A 102 15.24 -9.26 -0.74
C PRO A 102 16.14 -10.50 -0.73
N LYS A 103 17.44 -10.37 -0.67
CA LYS A 103 18.40 -11.48 -0.74
C LYS A 103 18.17 -12.59 0.29
N LYS A 104 17.53 -12.28 1.42
CA LYS A 104 17.28 -13.26 2.49
C LYS A 104 16.18 -14.27 2.16
N TYR A 105 15.24 -13.92 1.28
CA TYR A 105 14.06 -14.76 1.05
C TYR A 105 13.83 -15.13 -0.42
N ILE A 106 14.36 -14.33 -1.35
CA ILE A 106 13.94 -14.37 -2.76
C ILE A 106 14.11 -15.77 -3.38
N ASP A 107 15.25 -16.41 -3.20
CA ASP A 107 15.54 -17.72 -3.83
C ASP A 107 14.60 -18.81 -3.34
N ARG A 108 14.27 -18.80 -2.04
CA ARG A 108 13.39 -19.80 -1.41
C ARG A 108 11.95 -19.69 -1.92
N PHE A 109 11.44 -18.46 -1.98
CA PHE A 109 10.07 -18.21 -2.43
C PHE A 109 9.91 -18.42 -3.93
N LYS A 110 10.88 -18.00 -4.74
CA LYS A 110 10.85 -18.28 -6.19
C LYS A 110 10.95 -19.76 -6.50
N ALA A 111 11.76 -20.52 -5.79
CA ALA A 111 11.82 -21.97 -5.92
C ALA A 111 10.49 -22.66 -5.57
N ALA A 112 9.71 -22.06 -4.68
CA ALA A 112 8.36 -22.53 -4.34
C ALA A 112 7.26 -22.05 -5.32
N GLY A 113 7.60 -21.24 -6.33
CA GLY A 113 6.65 -20.69 -7.31
C GLY A 113 5.86 -19.47 -6.80
N THR A 114 6.25 -18.88 -5.67
CA THR A 114 5.64 -17.67 -5.13
C THR A 114 6.13 -16.44 -5.89
N ILE A 115 5.23 -15.57 -6.32
CA ILE A 115 5.56 -14.26 -6.89
C ILE A 115 6.03 -13.34 -5.76
N CYS A 116 7.22 -12.73 -5.93
CA CYS A 116 7.85 -11.89 -4.93
C CYS A 116 7.81 -10.41 -5.32
N LEU A 117 7.01 -9.63 -4.63
CA LEU A 117 6.99 -8.17 -4.73
C LEU A 117 7.79 -7.55 -3.59
N HIS A 118 8.51 -6.45 -3.87
CA HIS A 118 9.28 -5.74 -2.86
C HIS A 118 8.89 -4.26 -2.77
N VAL A 119 8.72 -3.78 -1.53
CA VAL A 119 8.39 -2.38 -1.27
C VAL A 119 9.65 -1.53 -1.31
N VAL A 120 9.63 -0.46 -2.10
CA VAL A 120 10.76 0.45 -2.30
C VAL A 120 10.34 1.90 -2.07
N SER A 121 11.31 2.71 -1.62
CA SER A 121 11.13 4.13 -1.29
C SER A 121 11.99 5.08 -2.14
N GLY A 122 12.71 4.55 -3.13
CA GLY A 122 13.60 5.35 -3.98
C GLY A 122 14.21 4.53 -5.11
N GLU A 123 14.85 5.21 -6.07
CA GLU A 123 15.48 4.61 -7.27
C GLU A 123 16.58 3.60 -6.90
N ILE A 124 17.42 3.94 -5.94
CA ILE A 124 18.51 3.05 -5.48
C ILE A 124 17.95 1.75 -4.90
N HIS A 125 16.86 1.85 -4.14
CA HIS A 125 16.18 0.67 -3.58
C HIS A 125 15.54 -0.17 -4.69
N ALA A 126 14.95 0.48 -5.70
CA ALA A 126 14.34 -0.19 -6.86
C ALA A 126 15.39 -0.97 -7.67
N LEU A 127 16.53 -0.34 -8.00
CA LEU A 127 17.64 -0.98 -8.70
C LEU A 127 18.18 -2.18 -7.93
N LYS A 128 18.42 -2.06 -6.62
CA LYS A 128 18.89 -3.15 -5.77
C LYS A 128 17.90 -4.31 -5.67
N ALA A 129 16.60 -4.00 -5.62
CA ALA A 129 15.57 -5.03 -5.57
C ALA A 129 15.44 -5.77 -6.91
N ALA A 130 15.50 -5.03 -8.03
CA ALA A 130 15.53 -5.60 -9.38
C ALA A 130 16.75 -6.52 -9.59
N ASP A 131 17.94 -6.05 -9.20
CA ASP A 131 19.19 -6.84 -9.26
C ASP A 131 19.13 -8.12 -8.42
N ALA A 132 18.41 -8.08 -7.30
CA ALA A 132 18.17 -9.26 -6.47
C ALA A 132 17.15 -10.25 -7.05
N GLY A 133 16.49 -9.94 -8.17
CA GLY A 133 15.60 -10.84 -8.90
C GLY A 133 14.16 -10.87 -8.39
N VAL A 134 13.64 -9.81 -7.75
CA VAL A 134 12.20 -9.71 -7.43
C VAL A 134 11.36 -9.67 -8.71
N ASP A 135 10.11 -10.11 -8.63
CA ASP A 135 9.22 -10.18 -9.80
C ASP A 135 8.48 -8.85 -10.07
N GLY A 136 8.45 -7.95 -9.08
CA GLY A 136 7.87 -6.62 -9.22
C GLY A 136 8.11 -5.74 -7.99
N LEU A 137 7.80 -4.45 -8.15
CA LEU A 137 8.06 -3.43 -7.14
C LEU A 137 6.77 -2.74 -6.70
N ILE A 138 6.74 -2.33 -5.43
CA ILE A 138 5.73 -1.41 -4.89
C ILE A 138 6.45 -0.16 -4.43
N ALA A 139 6.30 0.95 -5.18
CA ALA A 139 6.87 2.24 -4.82
C ALA A 139 5.90 3.03 -3.94
N VAL A 140 6.35 3.43 -2.75
CA VAL A 140 5.53 4.14 -1.77
C VAL A 140 5.96 5.60 -1.70
N GLY A 141 5.06 6.51 -2.09
CA GLY A 141 5.30 7.96 -2.05
C GLY A 141 4.98 8.61 -0.71
N GLY A 142 5.35 9.88 -0.58
CA GLY A 142 5.26 10.65 0.65
C GLY A 142 3.84 10.92 1.15
N GLU A 143 2.81 10.74 0.31
CA GLU A 143 1.39 10.89 0.67
C GLU A 143 0.84 9.70 1.45
N ALA A 144 1.58 8.58 1.49
CA ALA A 144 1.13 7.35 2.15
C ALA A 144 0.98 7.54 3.66
N GLY A 145 0.00 6.84 4.24
CA GLY A 145 -0.18 6.69 5.67
C GLY A 145 0.75 5.64 6.27
N GLY A 146 0.84 5.59 7.57
CA GLY A 146 1.78 4.70 8.26
C GLY A 146 3.22 5.17 8.05
N HIS A 147 4.07 4.34 7.48
CA HIS A 147 5.50 4.62 7.30
C HIS A 147 5.83 5.10 5.88
N PRO A 148 5.63 6.40 5.54
CA PRO A 148 6.10 6.94 4.27
C PRO A 148 7.63 7.02 4.24
N PRO A 149 8.23 7.17 3.04
CA PRO A 149 9.66 7.43 2.91
C PRO A 149 10.07 8.67 3.73
N PRO A 150 11.23 8.67 4.38
CA PRO A 150 11.68 9.81 5.18
C PRO A 150 11.80 11.12 4.38
N GLU A 151 12.17 11.01 3.10
CA GLU A 151 12.32 12.15 2.18
C GLU A 151 10.97 12.72 1.72
N LEU A 152 9.86 12.01 1.94
CA LEU A 152 8.50 12.41 1.58
C LEU A 152 8.35 12.81 0.10
N VAL A 153 9.12 12.17 -0.80
CA VAL A 153 8.99 12.41 -2.24
C VAL A 153 7.58 11.99 -2.67
N SER A 154 6.91 12.87 -3.42
CA SER A 154 5.55 12.59 -3.90
C SER A 154 5.50 11.35 -4.79
N THR A 155 4.38 10.64 -4.74
CA THR A 155 4.14 9.46 -5.60
C THR A 155 4.28 9.80 -7.08
N LEU A 156 3.90 11.02 -7.49
CA LEU A 156 4.03 11.52 -8.86
C LEU A 156 5.50 11.51 -9.32
N VAL A 157 6.40 12.09 -8.53
CA VAL A 157 7.83 12.20 -8.88
C VAL A 157 8.52 10.86 -8.73
N LEU A 158 8.32 10.20 -7.59
CA LEU A 158 8.93 8.90 -7.28
C LEU A 158 8.58 7.83 -8.31
N GLY A 159 7.28 7.76 -8.69
CA GLY A 159 6.79 6.79 -9.65
C GLY A 159 7.47 6.94 -11.02
N ARG A 160 7.60 8.18 -11.52
CA ARG A 160 8.32 8.44 -12.78
C ARG A 160 9.80 8.13 -12.69
N ALA A 161 10.45 8.48 -11.60
CA ALA A 161 11.87 8.20 -11.39
C ALA A 161 12.12 6.69 -11.42
N ILE A 162 11.36 5.89 -10.67
CA ILE A 162 11.49 4.44 -10.63
C ILE A 162 11.14 3.79 -11.98
N ALA A 163 10.05 4.20 -12.62
CA ALA A 163 9.66 3.67 -13.94
C ALA A 163 10.72 3.92 -15.02
N LYS A 164 11.52 4.99 -14.89
CA LYS A 164 12.67 5.24 -15.78
C LYS A 164 13.90 4.42 -15.41
N ALA A 165 14.14 4.24 -14.10
CA ALA A 165 15.32 3.51 -13.62
C ALA A 165 15.23 2.00 -13.89
N VAL A 166 14.02 1.42 -13.86
CA VAL A 166 13.74 -0.01 -14.07
C VAL A 166 12.56 -0.23 -15.03
N PRO A 167 12.71 0.11 -16.33
CA PRO A 167 11.59 0.22 -17.27
C PRO A 167 10.86 -1.10 -17.52
N ASP A 168 11.54 -2.23 -17.39
CA ASP A 168 10.97 -3.56 -17.65
C ASP A 168 10.36 -4.22 -16.40
N MET A 169 10.50 -3.57 -15.23
CA MET A 169 10.03 -4.11 -13.97
C MET A 169 8.53 -3.80 -13.76
N PRO A 170 7.68 -4.82 -13.51
CA PRO A 170 6.31 -4.59 -13.09
C PRO A 170 6.26 -3.68 -11.84
N LEU A 171 5.62 -2.52 -11.96
CA LEU A 171 5.61 -1.47 -10.94
C LEU A 171 4.19 -1.21 -10.46
N ILE A 172 4.02 -1.17 -9.14
CA ILE A 172 2.80 -0.75 -8.46
C ILE A 172 3.13 0.56 -7.73
N LEU A 173 2.29 1.59 -7.89
CA LEU A 173 2.42 2.84 -7.15
C LEU A 173 1.48 2.86 -5.95
N SER A 174 1.96 3.38 -4.83
CA SER A 174 1.24 3.49 -3.56
C SER A 174 1.43 4.87 -2.93
N GLY A 175 0.36 5.42 -2.37
CA GLY A 175 0.35 6.75 -1.76
C GLY A 175 -0.47 7.74 -2.59
N GLY A 176 -1.42 8.42 -1.93
CA GLY A 176 -2.25 9.47 -2.54
C GLY A 176 -3.47 8.98 -3.33
N PHE A 177 -3.64 7.71 -3.60
CA PHE A 177 -4.74 7.17 -4.42
C PHE A 177 -6.01 6.87 -3.60
N ALA A 178 -7.18 7.25 -4.16
CA ALA A 178 -8.48 7.02 -3.53
C ALA A 178 -9.54 6.43 -4.49
N ASP A 179 -9.43 6.64 -5.79
CA ASP A 179 -10.47 6.47 -6.79
C ASP A 179 -9.89 6.07 -8.17
N GLY A 180 -10.74 6.02 -9.19
CA GLY A 180 -10.34 5.71 -10.56
C GLY A 180 -9.46 6.77 -11.22
N HIS A 181 -9.53 8.05 -10.78
CA HIS A 181 -8.61 9.09 -11.23
C HIS A 181 -7.19 8.79 -10.75
N GLY A 182 -7.06 8.35 -9.49
CA GLY A 182 -5.80 7.90 -8.92
C GLY A 182 -5.23 6.69 -9.67
N LEU A 183 -6.07 5.74 -10.06
CA LEU A 183 -5.65 4.61 -10.90
C LEU A 183 -5.15 5.08 -12.27
N ALA A 184 -5.88 5.97 -12.96
CA ALA A 184 -5.48 6.53 -14.25
C ALA A 184 -4.14 7.27 -14.15
N ALA A 185 -3.94 8.06 -13.09
CA ALA A 185 -2.68 8.74 -12.83
C ALA A 185 -1.53 7.75 -12.65
N ALA A 186 -1.70 6.70 -11.85
CA ALA A 186 -0.66 5.68 -11.65
C ALA A 186 -0.24 5.01 -12.96
N LEU A 187 -1.22 4.60 -13.79
CA LEU A 187 -0.95 3.98 -15.10
C LEU A 187 -0.24 4.96 -16.05
N SER A 188 -0.62 6.24 -16.04
CA SER A 188 0.02 7.30 -16.86
C SER A 188 1.46 7.57 -16.46
N LEU A 189 1.83 7.30 -15.19
CA LEU A 189 3.20 7.42 -14.70
C LEU A 189 4.09 6.23 -15.10
N GLY A 190 3.52 5.19 -15.71
CA GLY A 190 4.22 3.98 -16.15
C GLY A 190 4.10 2.79 -15.19
N ALA A 191 3.24 2.89 -14.17
CA ALA A 191 2.93 1.74 -13.33
C ALA A 191 1.97 0.77 -14.04
N GLY A 192 1.99 -0.48 -13.60
CA GLY A 192 1.02 -1.50 -14.02
C GLY A 192 -0.16 -1.66 -13.07
N ALA A 193 -0.15 -1.01 -11.89
CA ALA A 193 -1.27 -0.98 -10.94
C ALA A 193 -1.13 0.17 -9.93
N ALA A 194 -2.23 0.49 -9.26
CA ALA A 194 -2.23 1.35 -8.09
C ALA A 194 -2.57 0.57 -6.82
N GLN A 195 -1.89 0.89 -5.72
CA GLN A 195 -2.17 0.34 -4.40
C GLN A 195 -2.88 1.37 -3.53
N PHE A 196 -3.99 0.96 -2.93
CA PHE A 196 -4.89 1.79 -2.13
C PHE A 196 -4.84 1.36 -0.66
N GLY A 197 -4.44 2.28 0.23
CA GLY A 197 -4.48 2.06 1.67
C GLY A 197 -5.75 2.65 2.29
N SER A 198 -5.77 3.98 2.53
CA SER A 198 -6.85 4.67 3.23
C SER A 198 -8.24 4.44 2.63
N ARG A 199 -8.35 4.21 1.29
CA ARG A 199 -9.62 3.83 0.66
C ARG A 199 -10.18 2.54 1.23
N PHE A 200 -9.32 1.49 1.36
CA PHE A 200 -9.76 0.20 1.88
C PHE A 200 -9.86 0.14 3.42
N MET A 201 -9.22 1.07 4.16
CA MET A 201 -9.54 1.25 5.59
C MET A 201 -11.01 1.63 5.81
N MET A 202 -11.61 2.31 4.82
CA MET A 202 -13.03 2.67 4.81
C MET A 202 -13.86 1.63 4.05
N SER A 203 -13.52 0.34 4.20
CA SER A 203 -14.35 -0.79 3.81
C SER A 203 -15.04 -1.43 5.02
N ARG A 204 -16.16 -2.10 4.77
CA ARG A 204 -16.90 -2.85 5.82
C ARG A 204 -16.11 -4.04 6.34
N GLU A 205 -15.25 -4.62 5.51
CA GLU A 205 -14.41 -5.77 5.79
C GLU A 205 -13.10 -5.41 6.51
N ALA A 206 -12.74 -4.12 6.59
CA ALA A 206 -11.59 -3.66 7.36
C ALA A 206 -11.87 -3.87 8.86
N ARG A 207 -10.93 -4.53 9.55
CA ARG A 207 -11.04 -4.79 10.98
C ARG A 207 -10.57 -3.59 11.79
N LEU A 208 -11.34 -2.50 11.75
CA LEU A 208 -11.07 -1.25 12.46
C LEU A 208 -12.23 -0.91 13.39
N HIS A 209 -11.92 -0.29 14.51
CA HIS A 209 -12.94 0.26 15.40
C HIS A 209 -13.76 1.34 14.68
N PRO A 210 -15.10 1.42 14.84
CA PRO A 210 -15.93 2.42 14.17
C PRO A 210 -15.44 3.86 14.35
N ALA A 211 -14.98 4.25 15.54
CA ALA A 211 -14.43 5.58 15.79
C ALA A 211 -13.24 5.93 14.88
N TYR A 212 -12.43 4.93 14.50
CA TYR A 212 -11.33 5.13 13.55
C TYR A 212 -11.86 5.48 12.15
N GLN A 213 -12.82 4.70 11.65
CA GLN A 213 -13.44 4.94 10.34
C GLN A 213 -14.23 6.28 10.33
N ASP A 214 -14.94 6.60 11.40
CA ASP A 214 -15.67 7.89 11.54
C ASP A 214 -14.70 9.08 11.48
N LEU A 215 -13.53 8.98 12.09
CA LEU A 215 -12.52 10.03 12.02
C LEU A 215 -11.97 10.17 10.60
N LEU A 216 -11.71 9.06 9.89
CA LEU A 216 -11.24 9.10 8.51
C LEU A 216 -12.28 9.73 7.56
N VAL A 217 -13.56 9.39 7.70
CA VAL A 217 -14.67 9.96 6.88
C VAL A 217 -14.76 11.48 7.04
N LYS A 218 -14.47 12.00 8.25
CA LYS A 218 -14.49 13.43 8.56
C LYS A 218 -13.23 14.17 8.10
N ALA A 219 -12.10 13.45 7.92
CA ALA A 219 -10.82 14.06 7.60
C ALA A 219 -10.82 14.78 6.26
N GLY A 220 -10.15 15.93 6.18
CA GLY A 220 -9.80 16.64 4.97
C GLY A 220 -8.42 16.21 4.44
N VAL A 221 -8.05 16.67 3.24
CA VAL A 221 -6.77 16.37 2.61
C VAL A 221 -5.56 16.94 3.37
N ALA A 222 -5.76 17.98 4.18
CA ALA A 222 -4.74 18.64 4.99
C ALA A 222 -4.69 18.13 6.45
N ASP A 223 -5.52 17.16 6.83
CA ASP A 223 -5.65 16.73 8.23
C ASP A 223 -4.69 15.62 8.62
N THR A 224 -3.68 15.34 7.80
CA THR A 224 -2.60 14.42 8.17
C THR A 224 -1.35 15.17 8.62
N MET A 225 -0.62 14.58 9.55
CA MET A 225 0.66 15.06 10.04
C MET A 225 1.74 13.98 9.91
N VAL A 226 3.00 14.41 9.73
CA VAL A 226 4.16 13.52 9.76
C VAL A 226 4.92 13.78 11.05
N VAL A 227 5.04 12.76 11.88
CA VAL A 227 5.71 12.81 13.20
C VAL A 227 6.65 11.62 13.37
N GLY A 228 7.44 11.61 14.45
CA GLY A 228 8.38 10.52 14.77
C GLY A 228 9.74 10.66 14.10
N ARG A 229 10.14 11.87 13.72
CA ARG A 229 11.46 12.14 13.13
C ARG A 229 12.58 11.75 14.08
N GLY A 230 13.52 10.97 13.56
CA GLY A 230 14.68 10.45 14.30
C GLY A 230 14.53 9.01 14.81
N PHE A 231 13.31 8.44 14.91
CA PHE A 231 13.11 7.06 15.41
C PHE A 231 11.99 6.28 14.69
N GLY A 232 11.44 6.81 13.63
CA GLY A 232 10.43 6.14 12.79
C GLY A 232 9.37 7.12 12.33
N VAL A 233 9.51 7.63 11.10
CA VAL A 233 8.56 8.59 10.52
C VAL A 233 7.23 7.88 10.26
N ILE A 234 6.13 8.46 10.77
CA ILE A 234 4.78 8.01 10.48
C ILE A 234 3.90 9.17 10.03
N ARG A 235 2.98 8.88 9.09
CA ARG A 235 1.89 9.80 8.74
C ARG A 235 0.61 9.34 9.40
N VAL A 236 0.02 10.23 10.19
CA VAL A 236 -1.19 9.99 10.99
C VAL A 236 -2.20 11.12 10.77
N ILE A 237 -3.46 10.88 11.05
CA ILE A 237 -4.47 11.94 11.17
C ILE A 237 -4.13 12.81 12.39
N ARG A 238 -4.37 14.11 12.26
CA ARG A 238 -4.24 15.09 13.34
C ARG A 238 -5.14 14.72 14.52
N ASN A 239 -4.52 14.49 15.69
CA ASN A 239 -5.18 14.19 16.96
C ASN A 239 -4.24 14.61 18.11
N GLN A 240 -4.63 14.35 19.36
CA GLN A 240 -3.82 14.72 20.53
C GLN A 240 -2.42 14.10 20.50
N PHE A 241 -2.29 12.83 20.09
CA PHE A 241 -0.97 12.17 19.94
C PHE A 241 -0.12 12.91 18.91
N ALA A 242 -0.64 13.16 17.71
CA ALA A 242 0.10 13.79 16.62
C ALA A 242 0.54 15.22 16.96
N GLU A 243 -0.35 16.00 17.58
CA GLU A 243 -0.06 17.36 18.02
C GLU A 243 0.97 17.40 19.16
N GLY A 244 0.86 16.48 20.12
CA GLY A 244 1.84 16.31 21.19
C GLY A 244 3.24 15.98 20.67
N MET A 245 3.32 15.06 19.70
CA MET A 245 4.59 14.73 19.04
C MET A 245 5.16 15.89 18.24
N ALA A 246 4.33 16.56 17.43
CA ALA A 246 4.78 17.71 16.63
C ALA A 246 5.28 18.87 17.53
N LYS A 247 4.61 19.12 18.66
CA LYS A 247 5.05 20.10 19.65
C LYS A 247 6.39 19.72 20.26
N ALA A 248 6.56 18.46 20.68
CA ALA A 248 7.82 17.98 21.25
C ALA A 248 8.99 18.06 20.26
N GLU A 249 8.73 17.81 18.96
CA GLU A 249 9.71 17.97 17.88
C GLU A 249 10.06 19.44 17.65
N ALA A 250 9.08 20.35 17.64
CA ALA A 250 9.28 21.79 17.43
C ALA A 250 10.03 22.47 18.60
N GLU A 251 9.78 22.02 19.81
CA GLU A 251 10.46 22.49 21.04
C GLU A 251 11.86 21.90 21.21
N GLY A 252 12.27 20.94 20.35
CA GLY A 252 13.58 20.31 20.40
C GLY A 252 13.79 19.45 21.65
N LEU A 253 12.73 18.78 22.16
CA LEU A 253 12.86 17.88 23.29
C LEU A 253 13.93 16.79 23.01
N PRO A 254 14.68 16.35 24.04
CA PRO A 254 15.64 15.26 23.90
C PRO A 254 15.03 14.00 23.28
N ASP A 255 15.83 13.27 22.50
CA ASP A 255 15.38 12.07 21.76
C ASP A 255 14.72 11.04 22.66
N GLU A 256 15.21 10.83 23.86
CA GLU A 256 14.63 9.91 24.86
C GLU A 256 13.21 10.31 25.23
N GLN A 257 12.96 11.60 25.47
CA GLN A 257 11.63 12.08 25.83
C GLN A 257 10.67 11.98 24.64
N ARG A 258 11.11 12.33 23.44
CA ARG A 258 10.32 12.17 22.22
C ARG A 258 10.01 10.71 21.94
N LYS A 259 10.98 9.81 22.13
CA LYS A 259 10.81 8.37 21.97
C LYS A 259 9.81 7.80 23.01
N ALA A 260 9.88 8.26 24.24
CA ALA A 260 8.93 7.87 25.29
C ALA A 260 7.49 8.27 24.92
N LEU A 261 7.28 9.51 24.44
CA LEU A 261 5.97 9.96 23.94
C LEU A 261 5.50 9.11 22.74
N PHE A 262 6.40 8.83 21.79
CA PHE A 262 6.09 8.04 20.61
C PHE A 262 5.69 6.60 20.96
N THR A 263 6.38 5.95 21.89
CA THR A 263 6.14 4.56 22.29
C THR A 263 4.99 4.38 23.28
N ALA A 264 4.60 5.45 23.98
CA ALA A 264 3.43 5.44 24.87
C ALA A 264 2.10 5.26 24.12
N SER A 265 2.10 5.46 22.80
CA SER A 265 0.95 5.28 21.91
C SER A 265 1.20 4.18 20.89
N SER A 266 0.14 3.59 20.36
CA SER A 266 0.22 2.56 19.33
C SER A 266 -0.90 2.69 18.29
N LEU A 267 -0.69 2.06 17.13
CA LEU A 267 -1.76 1.88 16.15
C LEU A 267 -2.90 1.01 16.71
N LYS A 268 -2.57 -0.01 17.54
CA LYS A 268 -3.58 -0.85 18.19
C LYS A 268 -4.55 -0.03 19.03
N THR A 269 -4.02 0.93 19.79
CA THR A 269 -4.82 1.82 20.65
C THR A 269 -5.91 2.56 19.86
N ALA A 270 -5.61 3.02 18.65
CA ALA A 270 -6.60 3.66 17.79
C ALA A 270 -7.45 2.63 17.03
N ALA A 271 -6.80 1.66 16.36
CA ALA A 271 -7.44 0.78 15.39
C ALA A 271 -8.32 -0.29 16.04
N PHE A 272 -7.95 -0.77 17.21
CA PHE A 272 -8.62 -1.87 17.90
C PHE A 272 -9.37 -1.43 19.16
N ASP A 273 -8.71 -0.63 20.02
CA ASP A 273 -9.30 -0.17 21.28
C ASP A 273 -10.21 1.06 21.09
N GLY A 274 -10.17 1.72 19.91
CA GLY A 274 -11.04 2.85 19.53
C GLY A 274 -10.65 4.18 20.17
N ASN A 275 -9.51 4.27 20.87
CA ASN A 275 -9.02 5.54 21.40
C ASN A 275 -8.27 6.32 20.30
N VAL A 276 -9.03 7.01 19.47
CA VAL A 276 -8.51 7.76 18.32
C VAL A 276 -7.83 9.08 18.71
N ASP A 277 -8.03 9.57 19.92
CA ASP A 277 -7.38 10.80 20.39
C ASP A 277 -5.93 10.54 20.83
N ALA A 278 -5.70 9.48 21.60
CA ALA A 278 -4.38 9.12 22.10
C ALA A 278 -3.63 8.11 21.23
N GLY A 279 -4.32 7.41 20.33
CA GLY A 279 -3.76 6.38 19.47
C GLY A 279 -3.15 6.94 18.18
N LYS A 280 -2.33 6.14 17.52
CA LYS A 280 -1.78 6.45 16.19
C LYS A 280 -2.83 6.14 15.11
N VAL A 281 -3.50 7.17 14.59
CA VAL A 281 -4.47 7.00 13.51
C VAL A 281 -3.73 7.12 12.18
N GLU A 282 -3.10 6.02 11.76
CA GLU A 282 -2.29 5.98 10.54
C GLU A 282 -3.17 6.04 9.29
N ALA A 283 -3.07 7.10 8.51
CA ALA A 283 -3.77 7.26 7.24
C ALA A 283 -3.01 8.19 6.29
N GLY A 284 -3.12 7.95 4.99
CA GLY A 284 -2.55 8.82 3.95
C GLY A 284 -3.43 10.03 3.66
N GLN A 285 -2.88 10.99 2.94
CA GLN A 285 -3.59 12.22 2.54
C GLN A 285 -4.87 11.94 1.73
N SER A 286 -4.90 10.82 0.99
CA SER A 286 -6.08 10.37 0.24
C SER A 286 -7.29 10.05 1.12
N ALA A 287 -7.16 9.93 2.45
CA ALA A 287 -8.32 9.82 3.35
C ALA A 287 -9.28 11.00 3.18
N GLY A 288 -8.74 12.20 2.92
CA GLY A 288 -9.55 13.40 2.69
C GLY A 288 -10.47 13.35 1.47
N LEU A 289 -10.23 12.44 0.54
CA LEU A 289 -11.05 12.22 -0.67
C LEU A 289 -12.15 11.18 -0.46
N VAL A 290 -12.14 10.45 0.65
CA VAL A 290 -13.07 9.34 0.91
C VAL A 290 -14.05 9.75 2.01
N LYS A 291 -15.36 9.68 1.72
CA LYS A 291 -16.40 10.20 2.62
C LYS A 291 -17.43 9.15 3.04
N GLU A 292 -17.18 7.87 2.72
CA GLU A 292 -18.11 6.80 3.01
C GLU A 292 -17.41 5.46 3.23
N VAL A 293 -18.02 4.61 4.04
CA VAL A 293 -17.61 3.23 4.28
C VAL A 293 -18.46 2.30 3.42
N LEU A 294 -17.83 1.56 2.51
CA LEU A 294 -18.50 0.71 1.52
C LEU A 294 -18.04 -0.75 1.62
N PRO A 295 -18.76 -1.72 1.07
CA PRO A 295 -18.22 -3.05 0.84
C PRO A 295 -16.97 -2.99 -0.04
N ALA A 296 -15.94 -3.78 0.25
CA ALA A 296 -14.68 -3.79 -0.51
C ALA A 296 -14.91 -4.13 -2.00
N ALA A 297 -15.83 -5.02 -2.31
CA ALA A 297 -16.19 -5.34 -3.68
C ALA A 297 -16.76 -4.13 -4.44
N GLU A 298 -17.59 -3.32 -3.78
CA GLU A 298 -18.12 -2.07 -4.35
C GLU A 298 -17.03 -1.03 -4.57
N ILE A 299 -16.05 -0.93 -3.64
CA ILE A 299 -14.89 -0.06 -3.80
C ILE A 299 -14.11 -0.44 -5.07
N VAL A 300 -13.83 -1.73 -5.26
CA VAL A 300 -13.12 -2.23 -6.45
C VAL A 300 -13.89 -1.91 -7.73
N ALA A 301 -15.22 -2.15 -7.73
CA ALA A 301 -16.06 -1.88 -8.90
C ALA A 301 -16.08 -0.37 -9.24
N ARG A 302 -16.28 0.49 -8.24
CA ARG A 302 -16.28 1.96 -8.45
C ARG A 302 -14.96 2.48 -8.99
N ILE A 303 -13.82 2.06 -8.42
CA ILE A 303 -12.50 2.46 -8.93
C ILE A 303 -12.33 2.04 -10.40
N ALA A 304 -12.77 0.84 -10.77
CA ALA A 304 -12.67 0.36 -12.14
C ALA A 304 -13.58 1.13 -13.11
N ASP A 305 -14.83 1.42 -12.71
CA ASP A 305 -15.77 2.17 -13.53
C ASP A 305 -15.35 3.64 -13.69
N GLU A 306 -14.91 4.30 -12.63
CA GLU A 306 -14.36 5.65 -12.69
C GLU A 306 -13.11 5.71 -13.57
N TYR A 307 -12.21 4.73 -13.46
CA TYR A 307 -11.06 4.64 -14.35
C TYR A 307 -11.48 4.56 -15.81
N ALA A 308 -12.46 3.73 -16.14
CA ALA A 308 -12.94 3.61 -17.52
C ALA A 308 -13.51 4.93 -18.06
N GLN A 309 -14.24 5.68 -17.21
CA GLN A 309 -14.75 7.02 -17.55
C GLN A 309 -13.60 7.99 -17.79
N VAL A 310 -12.63 8.07 -16.88
CA VAL A 310 -11.45 8.93 -17.02
C VAL A 310 -10.68 8.60 -18.29
N ALA A 311 -10.36 7.33 -18.52
CA ALA A 311 -9.60 6.88 -19.68
C ALA A 311 -10.30 7.23 -21.01
N SER A 312 -11.63 7.23 -21.03
CA SER A 312 -12.42 7.61 -22.21
C SER A 312 -12.51 9.12 -22.44
N SER A 313 -12.39 9.92 -21.39
CA SER A 313 -12.55 11.38 -21.42
C SER A 313 -11.23 12.16 -21.58
N LEU A 314 -10.07 11.49 -21.46
CA LEU A 314 -8.78 12.16 -21.65
C LEU A 314 -8.69 12.76 -23.06
N PRO A 315 -8.18 14.01 -23.20
CA PRO A 315 -7.98 14.65 -24.50
C PRO A 315 -7.12 13.79 -25.41
N LYS A 316 -7.57 13.56 -26.64
CA LYS A 316 -6.78 12.87 -27.65
C LYS A 316 -5.97 13.90 -28.42
N PRO A 317 -4.65 13.70 -28.62
CA PRO A 317 -3.86 14.62 -29.41
C PRO A 317 -4.29 14.56 -30.89
N GLU A 318 -4.55 15.73 -31.47
CA GLU A 318 -4.66 15.87 -32.89
C GLU A 318 -3.27 16.23 -33.46
N PHE A 319 -2.66 15.31 -34.19
CA PHE A 319 -1.37 15.56 -34.84
C PHE A 319 -1.62 16.17 -36.20
N ASP A 320 -1.26 17.45 -36.42
CA ASP A 320 -1.17 18.04 -37.73
C ASP A 320 -0.11 17.30 -38.55
N ARG A 321 -0.31 17.15 -39.87
CA ARG A 321 0.61 16.41 -40.78
C ARG A 321 2.05 16.88 -40.67
N ASN A 322 2.26 18.17 -40.44
CA ASN A 322 3.58 18.77 -40.27
C ASN A 322 4.32 18.35 -38.97
N PHE A 323 3.62 17.85 -37.98
CA PHE A 323 4.25 17.41 -36.73
C PHE A 323 4.98 16.05 -36.86
N LYS A 324 4.59 15.22 -37.85
CA LYS A 324 5.22 13.92 -38.10
C LYS A 324 6.65 14.06 -38.67
N GLU A 325 6.94 15.13 -39.39
CA GLU A 325 8.27 15.36 -40.00
C GLU A 325 9.31 15.77 -38.94
N ILE A 326 8.91 16.44 -37.86
CA ILE A 326 9.81 16.89 -36.80
C ILE A 326 10.22 15.72 -35.87
N SER A 327 9.37 14.69 -35.70
CA SER A 327 9.64 13.56 -34.80
C SER A 327 10.62 12.53 -35.38
N HIS A 328 10.90 12.56 -36.70
CA HIS A 328 11.86 11.67 -37.36
C HIS A 328 13.25 12.29 -37.56
N ALA A 329 13.42 13.55 -37.14
CA ALA A 329 14.67 14.30 -37.27
C ALA A 329 15.54 14.31 -35.99
N ARG A 330 15.31 13.41 -35.04
CA ARG A 330 16.13 13.28 -33.84
C ARG A 330 16.65 11.86 -33.64
#